data_e67adeaab904598ffc2b60b07e2f47b1
#
_entry.id   e67adeaab904598ffc2b60b07e2f47b1
#
_cell.length_a   1.000
_cell.length_b   1.000
_cell.length_c   1.000
_cell.angle_alpha   90.00
_cell.angle_beta   90.00
_cell.angle_gamma   90.00
#
_symmetry.space_group_name_H-M   'P 1'
#
loop_
_entity.id
_entity.type
_entity.pdbx_description
1 polymer ?
#
loop_
_entity_poly.entity_id
_entity_poly.type
_entity_poly.pdbx_seq_one_letter_code
_entity_poly.pdbx_strand_id
1 'polypeptide(L)'
;FKANGTRFEVNGHPVFLRGTLECCIFPLTGYPAMENGYWEKIYSQCKAYGLNHVRFHSWCPPRAAFEVADSMGVYLQVECAGWATVGDGGYSDQWFYDEGDRILKEYGNHPSFCLMAYGNEPGGANQVKYLSELIDHWKSKDLRRAYTSSGGWPYVENADYWNAPDPRIQGWGEGLRSIINAQPPRTDYDFAHIIRPNMPTVSHEIGQWCVYPNFKEIEKYTGVLKAKNFEIFRETLKDHQMADLADAFLYAS
;
A
#
# COMPACT_ATOMS: atom_id res chain seq x y z
N PHE A 1 2.58 -16.78 -10.76
CA PHE A 1 2.27 -16.41 -9.38
C PHE A 1 0.88 -16.93 -9.03
N LYS A 2 0.72 -17.53 -7.86
CA LYS A 2 -0.60 -18.01 -7.39
C LYS A 2 -0.66 -18.10 -5.87
N ALA A 3 -1.88 -18.08 -5.34
CA ALA A 3 -2.17 -18.50 -3.97
C ALA A 3 -2.26 -20.03 -3.90
N ASN A 4 -1.71 -20.65 -2.87
CA ASN A 4 -1.80 -22.08 -2.58
C ASN A 4 -1.90 -22.30 -1.07
N GLY A 5 -3.09 -22.63 -0.59
CA GLY A 5 -3.38 -22.62 0.84
C GLY A 5 -3.05 -21.28 1.47
N THR A 6 -2.26 -21.25 2.51
CA THR A 6 -1.88 -20.02 3.24
C THR A 6 -0.66 -19.29 2.66
N ARG A 7 -0.17 -19.68 1.47
CA ARG A 7 1.07 -19.15 0.89
C ARG A 7 0.87 -18.67 -0.53
N PHE A 8 1.73 -17.73 -0.94
CA PHE A 8 1.94 -17.45 -2.36
C PHE A 8 3.06 -18.32 -2.90
N GLU A 9 2.99 -18.65 -4.19
CA GLU A 9 3.99 -19.41 -4.92
C GLU A 9 4.35 -18.75 -6.25
N VAL A 10 5.62 -18.81 -6.59
CA VAL A 10 6.17 -18.47 -7.92
C VAL A 10 6.83 -19.71 -8.48
N ASN A 11 6.36 -20.18 -9.64
CA ASN A 11 6.87 -21.40 -10.28
C ASN A 11 6.90 -22.64 -9.36
N GLY A 12 5.91 -22.76 -8.47
CA GLY A 12 5.81 -23.86 -7.51
C GLY A 12 6.65 -23.70 -6.25
N HIS A 13 7.39 -22.62 -6.10
CA HIS A 13 8.20 -22.34 -4.90
C HIS A 13 7.49 -21.31 -4.02
N PRO A 14 7.38 -21.55 -2.69
CA PRO A 14 6.80 -20.59 -1.77
C PRO A 14 7.56 -19.25 -1.78
N VAL A 15 6.81 -18.15 -1.78
CA VAL A 15 7.37 -16.81 -1.64
C VAL A 15 6.74 -16.09 -0.46
N PHE A 16 7.57 -15.40 0.32
CA PHE A 16 7.13 -14.52 1.40
C PHE A 16 7.27 -13.07 0.96
N LEU A 17 6.16 -12.33 0.94
CA LEU A 17 6.16 -10.94 0.54
C LEU A 17 6.57 -10.06 1.73
N ARG A 18 7.60 -9.26 1.53
CA ARG A 18 8.04 -8.18 2.42
C ARG A 18 7.93 -6.90 1.65
N GLY A 19 6.96 -6.08 2.00
CA GLY A 19 6.56 -4.95 1.17
C GLY A 19 6.61 -3.60 1.85
N THR A 20 6.47 -2.59 1.01
CA THR A 20 6.23 -1.21 1.39
C THR A 20 5.09 -0.63 0.55
N LEU A 21 4.56 0.53 1.00
CA LEU A 21 3.56 1.28 0.27
C LEU A 21 4.23 2.36 -0.60
N GLU A 22 3.62 2.60 -1.75
CA GLU A 22 3.88 3.75 -2.61
C GLU A 22 2.57 4.52 -2.80
N CYS A 23 2.53 5.79 -2.37
CA CYS A 23 1.31 6.58 -2.23
C CYS A 23 1.16 7.71 -3.26
N CYS A 24 1.80 7.59 -4.44
CA CYS A 24 1.71 8.57 -5.53
C CYS A 24 2.16 9.99 -5.13
N ILE A 25 3.26 10.11 -4.37
CA ILE A 25 3.77 11.41 -3.91
C ILE A 25 5.06 11.76 -4.65
N PHE A 26 4.97 12.71 -5.58
CA PHE A 26 6.08 13.14 -6.44
C PHE A 26 6.33 14.66 -6.28
N PRO A 27 7.07 15.08 -5.23
CA PRO A 27 7.20 16.50 -4.88
C PRO A 27 7.90 17.36 -5.94
N LEU A 28 8.81 16.78 -6.72
CA LEU A 28 9.55 17.51 -7.75
C LEU A 28 8.68 17.89 -8.95
N THR A 29 7.83 16.98 -9.40
CA THR A 29 7.08 17.08 -10.65
C THR A 29 5.58 17.30 -10.46
N GLY A 30 5.00 16.82 -9.34
CA GLY A 30 3.57 16.80 -9.10
C GLY A 30 2.83 15.67 -9.85
N TYR A 31 3.55 14.79 -10.55
CA TYR A 31 3.01 13.60 -11.24
C TYR A 31 4.02 12.45 -11.23
N PRO A 32 3.55 11.21 -11.47
CA PRO A 32 4.42 10.02 -11.45
C PRO A 32 5.55 10.09 -12.47
N ALA A 33 6.73 9.60 -12.05
CA ALA A 33 7.88 9.47 -12.94
C ALA A 33 7.61 8.45 -14.07
N MET A 34 7.79 8.87 -15.31
CA MET A 34 7.53 8.07 -16.51
C MET A 34 8.79 7.36 -17.03
N GLU A 35 9.95 7.66 -16.45
CA GLU A 35 11.26 7.11 -16.84
C GLU A 35 11.71 5.98 -15.90
N ASN A 36 12.40 4.99 -16.45
CA ASN A 36 12.88 3.80 -15.75
C ASN A 36 13.85 4.14 -14.60
N GLY A 37 14.75 5.10 -14.80
CA GLY A 37 15.78 5.44 -13.81
C GLY A 37 15.26 5.85 -12.44
N TYR A 38 14.07 6.45 -12.37
CA TYR A 38 13.41 6.74 -11.10
C TYR A 38 13.02 5.45 -10.38
N TRP A 39 12.37 4.51 -11.09
CA TRP A 39 11.90 3.25 -10.52
C TRP A 39 13.04 2.29 -10.18
N GLU A 40 14.13 2.30 -10.96
CA GLU A 40 15.36 1.57 -10.63
C GLU A 40 15.92 2.00 -9.28
N LYS A 41 15.95 3.31 -9.02
CA LYS A 41 16.39 3.86 -7.73
C LYS A 41 15.47 3.39 -6.59
N ILE A 42 14.14 3.49 -6.76
CA ILE A 42 13.17 3.08 -5.72
C ILE A 42 13.29 1.59 -5.42
N TYR A 43 13.26 0.73 -6.44
CA TYR A 43 13.31 -0.71 -6.21
C TYR A 43 14.70 -1.19 -5.74
N SER A 44 15.77 -0.52 -6.12
CA SER A 44 17.11 -0.81 -5.55
C SER A 44 17.14 -0.54 -4.06
N GLN A 45 16.53 0.56 -3.59
CA GLN A 45 16.41 0.83 -2.15
C GLN A 45 15.53 -0.21 -1.46
N CYS A 46 14.37 -0.56 -2.03
CA CYS A 46 13.53 -1.63 -1.50
C CYS A 46 14.34 -2.93 -1.31
N LYS A 47 15.08 -3.36 -2.33
CA LYS A 47 15.91 -4.56 -2.27
C LYS A 47 17.05 -4.46 -1.25
N ALA A 48 17.68 -3.29 -1.11
CA ALA A 48 18.72 -3.06 -0.09
C ALA A 48 18.18 -3.23 1.34
N TYR A 49 16.90 -2.92 1.57
CA TYR A 49 16.20 -3.20 2.83
C TYR A 49 15.59 -4.61 2.90
N GLY A 50 15.85 -5.49 1.94
CA GLY A 50 15.34 -6.85 1.92
C GLY A 50 13.86 -6.96 1.51
N LEU A 51 13.28 -5.88 0.95
CA LEU A 51 11.91 -5.88 0.44
C LEU A 51 11.87 -6.46 -0.98
N ASN A 52 10.79 -7.17 -1.30
CA ASN A 52 10.56 -7.77 -2.61
C ASN A 52 9.16 -7.46 -3.17
N HIS A 53 8.41 -6.60 -2.49
CA HIS A 53 7.04 -6.29 -2.82
C HIS A 53 6.74 -4.79 -2.64
N VAL A 54 5.95 -4.23 -3.57
CA VAL A 54 5.43 -2.86 -3.46
C VAL A 54 3.93 -2.86 -3.71
N ARG A 55 3.20 -2.27 -2.77
CA ARG A 55 1.79 -1.96 -2.92
C ARG A 55 1.63 -0.52 -3.38
N PHE A 56 0.96 -0.32 -4.51
CA PHE A 56 0.56 0.99 -5.00
C PHE A 56 -0.78 1.36 -4.38
N HIS A 57 -0.73 2.16 -3.32
CA HIS A 57 -1.89 2.50 -2.52
C HIS A 57 -2.86 3.40 -3.28
N SER A 58 -4.02 2.84 -3.65
CA SER A 58 -5.10 3.54 -4.36
C SER A 58 -4.69 4.14 -5.72
N TRP A 59 -3.77 3.49 -6.46
CA TRP A 59 -3.43 3.91 -7.81
C TRP A 59 -2.71 2.83 -8.62
N CYS A 60 -2.69 3.00 -9.93
CA CYS A 60 -1.93 2.18 -10.86
C CYS A 60 -0.72 2.97 -11.37
N PRO A 61 0.51 2.48 -11.20
CA PRO A 61 1.71 3.19 -11.63
C PRO A 61 1.87 3.16 -13.17
N PRO A 62 2.76 4.02 -13.72
CA PRO A 62 3.05 4.02 -15.14
C PRO A 62 3.84 2.78 -15.57
N ARG A 63 3.88 2.52 -16.89
CA ARG A 63 4.57 1.39 -17.53
C ARG A 63 6.00 1.20 -17.04
N ALA A 64 6.78 2.30 -16.88
CA ALA A 64 8.15 2.26 -16.39
C ALA A 64 8.29 1.52 -15.04
N ALA A 65 7.32 1.66 -14.14
CA ALA A 65 7.33 0.95 -12.87
C ALA A 65 7.24 -0.57 -13.05
N PHE A 66 6.40 -1.04 -13.99
CA PHE A 66 6.26 -2.46 -14.29
C PHE A 66 7.51 -3.02 -14.99
N GLU A 67 8.03 -2.33 -16.00
CA GLU A 67 9.22 -2.76 -16.75
C GLU A 67 10.43 -2.94 -15.84
N VAL A 68 10.65 -1.99 -14.92
CA VAL A 68 11.74 -2.07 -13.96
C VAL A 68 11.47 -3.17 -12.92
N ALA A 69 10.24 -3.31 -12.43
CA ALA A 69 9.89 -4.38 -11.51
C ALA A 69 10.10 -5.77 -12.13
N ASP A 70 9.74 -5.95 -13.41
CA ASP A 70 10.00 -7.18 -14.17
C ASP A 70 11.49 -7.51 -14.20
N SER A 71 12.32 -6.53 -14.53
CA SER A 71 13.78 -6.72 -14.64
C SER A 71 14.46 -6.98 -13.29
N MET A 72 13.95 -6.39 -12.23
CA MET A 72 14.53 -6.47 -10.88
C MET A 72 13.92 -7.55 -10.00
N GLY A 73 12.83 -8.20 -10.43
CA GLY A 73 12.13 -9.24 -9.65
C GLY A 73 11.44 -8.66 -8.41
N VAL A 74 10.66 -7.61 -8.58
CA VAL A 74 9.82 -7.03 -7.54
C VAL A 74 8.35 -7.40 -7.82
N TYR A 75 7.63 -7.88 -6.81
CA TYR A 75 6.22 -8.24 -6.93
C TYR A 75 5.35 -7.03 -6.65
N LEU A 76 4.40 -6.74 -7.53
CA LEU A 76 3.55 -5.56 -7.43
C LEU A 76 2.12 -5.92 -7.06
N GLN A 77 1.56 -5.18 -6.10
CA GLN A 77 0.12 -5.04 -5.91
C GLN A 77 -0.31 -3.70 -6.51
N VAL A 78 -1.21 -3.77 -7.49
CA VAL A 78 -1.76 -2.61 -8.17
C VAL A 78 -3.20 -2.41 -7.74
N GLU A 79 -3.60 -1.17 -7.56
CA GLU A 79 -4.96 -0.81 -7.17
C GLU A 79 -5.57 0.15 -8.20
N CYS A 80 -6.89 0.11 -8.35
CA CYS A 80 -7.60 1.22 -8.96
C CYS A 80 -7.50 2.44 -8.05
N ALA A 81 -7.79 3.64 -8.57
CA ALA A 81 -7.76 4.86 -7.77
C ALA A 81 -8.98 4.94 -6.82
N GLY A 82 -9.13 3.91 -5.98
CA GLY A 82 -10.27 3.69 -5.12
C GLY A 82 -9.98 3.94 -3.63
N TRP A 83 -10.74 4.87 -3.04
CA TRP A 83 -10.90 5.06 -1.61
C TRP A 83 -12.23 5.77 -1.39
N ALA A 84 -13.32 5.05 -1.67
CA ALA A 84 -14.64 5.63 -1.79
C ALA A 84 -15.75 4.67 -1.34
N THR A 85 -16.96 5.19 -1.23
CA THR A 85 -18.18 4.40 -1.10
C THR A 85 -18.48 3.70 -2.42
N VAL A 86 -18.81 2.40 -2.38
CA VAL A 86 -19.10 1.54 -3.54
C VAL A 86 -20.34 0.68 -3.34
N GLY A 87 -20.93 0.22 -4.43
CA GLY A 87 -22.10 -0.65 -4.42
C GLY A 87 -23.41 0.10 -4.20
N ASP A 88 -23.44 1.40 -4.29
CA ASP A 88 -24.62 2.23 -4.10
C ASP A 88 -25.26 2.65 -5.44
N GLY A 89 -24.75 2.14 -6.57
CA GLY A 89 -25.23 2.45 -7.92
C GLY A 89 -24.78 3.81 -8.44
N GLY A 90 -23.78 4.43 -7.82
CA GLY A 90 -23.19 5.69 -8.24
C GLY A 90 -22.29 5.52 -9.49
N TYR A 91 -21.92 6.67 -10.08
CA TYR A 91 -21.03 6.70 -11.26
C TYR A 91 -19.71 5.97 -11.04
N SER A 92 -19.15 6.03 -9.85
CA SER A 92 -17.89 5.36 -9.47
C SER A 92 -17.95 3.85 -9.60
N ASP A 93 -19.13 3.24 -9.40
CA ASP A 93 -19.26 1.77 -9.46
C ASP A 93 -18.90 1.24 -10.84
N GLN A 94 -19.44 1.85 -11.91
CA GLN A 94 -19.09 1.45 -13.28
C GLN A 94 -17.63 1.81 -13.61
N TRP A 95 -17.15 2.93 -13.11
CA TRP A 95 -15.79 3.39 -13.36
C TRP A 95 -14.73 2.38 -12.89
N PHE A 96 -14.94 1.70 -11.74
CA PHE A 96 -13.98 0.71 -11.23
C PHE A 96 -13.93 -0.55 -12.11
N TYR A 97 -15.03 -0.97 -12.72
CA TYR A 97 -15.02 -2.02 -13.74
C TYR A 97 -14.18 -1.61 -14.94
N ASP A 98 -14.44 -0.43 -15.47
CA ASP A 98 -13.77 0.10 -16.65
C ASP A 98 -12.27 0.35 -16.41
N GLU A 99 -11.91 0.87 -15.21
CA GLU A 99 -10.53 1.12 -14.84
C GLU A 99 -9.76 -0.19 -14.63
N GLY A 100 -10.34 -1.14 -13.92
CA GLY A 100 -9.74 -2.46 -13.75
C GLY A 100 -9.50 -3.18 -15.08
N ASP A 101 -10.47 -3.13 -16.00
CA ASP A 101 -10.33 -3.68 -17.36
C ASP A 101 -9.19 -3.00 -18.14
N ARG A 102 -9.03 -1.67 -18.03
CA ARG A 102 -7.92 -0.94 -18.64
C ARG A 102 -6.58 -1.35 -18.05
N ILE A 103 -6.47 -1.46 -16.72
CA ILE A 103 -5.26 -1.90 -16.03
C ILE A 103 -4.87 -3.30 -16.48
N LEU A 104 -5.81 -4.26 -16.50
CA LEU A 104 -5.56 -5.62 -16.92
C LEU A 104 -5.16 -5.71 -18.40
N LYS A 105 -5.80 -4.94 -19.27
CA LYS A 105 -5.49 -4.89 -20.70
C LYS A 105 -4.10 -4.32 -20.97
N GLU A 106 -3.74 -3.23 -20.29
CA GLU A 106 -2.50 -2.50 -20.54
C GLU A 106 -1.28 -3.20 -19.89
N TYR A 107 -1.44 -3.65 -18.65
CA TYR A 107 -0.32 -4.14 -17.84
C TYR A 107 -0.37 -5.64 -17.53
N GLY A 108 -1.41 -6.34 -17.95
CA GLY A 108 -1.63 -7.74 -17.61
C GLY A 108 -0.52 -8.70 -18.07
N ASN A 109 0.35 -8.30 -18.99
CA ASN A 109 1.46 -9.13 -19.47
C ASN A 109 2.76 -8.95 -18.67
N HIS A 110 2.80 -8.02 -17.71
CA HIS A 110 3.96 -7.85 -16.83
C HIS A 110 4.02 -8.95 -15.76
N PRO A 111 5.07 -9.77 -15.70
CA PRO A 111 5.20 -10.83 -14.69
C PRO A 111 5.31 -10.29 -13.26
N SER A 112 5.74 -9.05 -13.07
CA SER A 112 5.75 -8.36 -11.77
C SER A 112 4.35 -8.04 -11.24
N PHE A 113 3.33 -7.90 -12.11
CA PHE A 113 1.95 -7.62 -11.73
C PHE A 113 1.27 -8.86 -11.14
N CYS A 114 1.48 -9.11 -9.86
CA CYS A 114 1.08 -10.35 -9.18
C CYS A 114 -0.22 -10.24 -8.41
N LEU A 115 -0.57 -9.04 -7.91
CA LEU A 115 -1.72 -8.82 -7.02
C LEU A 115 -2.52 -7.59 -7.47
N MET A 116 -3.85 -7.69 -7.36
CA MET A 116 -4.75 -6.59 -7.70
C MET A 116 -5.86 -6.44 -6.67
N ALA A 117 -6.18 -5.19 -6.34
CA ALA A 117 -7.30 -4.83 -5.47
C ALA A 117 -8.07 -3.62 -6.03
N TYR A 118 -9.30 -3.44 -5.54
CA TYR A 118 -10.11 -2.26 -5.85
C TYR A 118 -9.41 -0.94 -5.51
N GLY A 119 -8.75 -0.91 -4.36
CA GLY A 119 -8.16 0.28 -3.77
C GLY A 119 -8.02 0.10 -2.26
N ASN A 120 -8.27 1.16 -1.49
CA ASN A 120 -8.10 1.18 -0.05
C ASN A 120 -9.43 1.38 0.68
N GLU A 121 -9.65 0.62 1.74
CA GLU A 121 -10.64 0.86 2.80
C GLU A 121 -12.00 1.42 2.31
N PRO A 122 -12.73 0.71 1.44
CA PRO A 122 -13.99 1.20 0.89
C PRO A 122 -15.07 1.35 1.96
N GLY A 123 -16.10 2.16 1.65
CA GLY A 123 -17.35 2.25 2.39
C GLY A 123 -18.54 1.76 1.57
N GLY A 124 -19.74 1.86 2.15
CA GLY A 124 -21.01 1.54 1.49
C GLY A 124 -21.71 0.31 2.05
N ALA A 125 -23.03 0.36 2.10
CA ALA A 125 -23.85 -0.73 2.65
C ALA A 125 -23.74 -2.02 1.82
N ASN A 126 -23.48 -1.90 0.52
CA ASN A 126 -23.41 -3.03 -0.42
C ASN A 126 -21.97 -3.37 -0.84
N GLN A 127 -20.94 -2.82 -0.17
CA GLN A 127 -19.55 -2.98 -0.57
C GLN A 127 -19.11 -4.45 -0.71
N VAL A 128 -19.55 -5.33 0.18
CA VAL A 128 -19.19 -6.75 0.15
C VAL A 128 -19.68 -7.41 -1.14
N LYS A 129 -20.95 -7.22 -1.47
CA LYS A 129 -21.54 -7.76 -2.71
C LYS A 129 -20.85 -7.17 -3.95
N TYR A 130 -20.72 -5.86 -4.01
CA TYR A 130 -20.10 -5.15 -5.12
C TYR A 130 -18.67 -5.60 -5.39
N LEU A 131 -17.83 -5.67 -4.35
CA LEU A 131 -16.43 -6.06 -4.49
C LEU A 131 -16.27 -7.56 -4.81
N SER A 132 -17.17 -8.40 -4.33
CA SER A 132 -17.22 -9.80 -4.75
C SER A 132 -17.50 -9.93 -6.25
N GLU A 133 -18.51 -9.21 -6.76
CA GLU A 133 -18.85 -9.18 -8.19
C GLU A 133 -17.72 -8.60 -9.04
N LEU A 134 -17.03 -7.57 -8.56
CA LEU A 134 -15.88 -6.95 -9.23
C LEU A 134 -14.69 -7.93 -9.35
N ILE A 135 -14.39 -8.68 -8.28
CA ILE A 135 -13.36 -9.73 -8.31
C ILE A 135 -13.70 -10.82 -9.33
N ASP A 136 -14.95 -11.30 -9.35
CA ASP A 136 -15.38 -12.31 -10.31
C ASP A 136 -15.26 -11.81 -11.76
N HIS A 137 -15.61 -10.54 -11.98
CA HIS A 137 -15.42 -9.90 -13.28
C HIS A 137 -13.94 -9.91 -13.70
N TRP A 138 -13.02 -9.47 -12.84
CA TRP A 138 -11.59 -9.45 -13.16
C TRP A 138 -11.03 -10.88 -13.37
N LYS A 139 -11.42 -11.84 -12.53
CA LYS A 139 -11.05 -13.25 -12.72
C LYS A 139 -11.56 -13.83 -14.04
N SER A 140 -12.71 -13.38 -14.52
CA SER A 140 -13.21 -13.78 -15.84
C SER A 140 -12.34 -13.27 -17.00
N LYS A 141 -11.57 -12.21 -16.78
CA LYS A 141 -10.67 -11.60 -17.77
C LYS A 141 -9.26 -12.15 -17.71
N ASP A 142 -8.72 -12.32 -16.48
CA ASP A 142 -7.33 -12.73 -16.31
C ASP A 142 -7.11 -13.49 -15.00
N LEU A 143 -6.70 -14.76 -15.09
CA LEU A 143 -6.42 -15.63 -13.94
C LEU A 143 -4.93 -15.71 -13.57
N ARG A 144 -4.07 -14.90 -14.17
CA ARG A 144 -2.62 -14.98 -13.99
C ARG A 144 -2.12 -14.34 -12.70
N ARG A 145 -2.97 -13.64 -11.96
CA ARG A 145 -2.66 -12.93 -10.72
C ARG A 145 -3.64 -13.26 -9.61
N ALA A 146 -3.33 -12.83 -8.39
CA ALA A 146 -4.22 -12.98 -7.26
C ALA A 146 -5.03 -11.68 -7.03
N TYR A 147 -6.30 -11.82 -6.69
CA TYR A 147 -7.23 -10.72 -6.47
C TYR A 147 -7.73 -10.68 -5.03
N THR A 148 -7.90 -9.48 -4.49
CA THR A 148 -8.58 -9.23 -3.21
C THR A 148 -9.56 -8.07 -3.34
N SER A 149 -10.43 -7.90 -2.35
CA SER A 149 -11.42 -6.82 -2.33
C SER A 149 -10.74 -5.45 -2.32
N SER A 150 -9.90 -5.20 -1.31
CA SER A 150 -9.22 -3.92 -1.10
C SER A 150 -8.04 -4.07 -0.14
N GLY A 151 -7.29 -3.01 0.09
CA GLY A 151 -6.45 -2.87 1.26
C GLY A 151 -7.32 -2.67 2.50
N GLY A 152 -7.20 -3.55 3.51
CA GLY A 152 -7.84 -3.44 4.80
C GLY A 152 -9.15 -4.21 4.95
N TRP A 153 -10.22 -3.80 4.32
CA TRP A 153 -11.57 -4.40 4.39
C TRP A 153 -12.40 -4.05 3.16
N PRO A 154 -13.58 -4.70 2.95
CA PRO A 154 -14.09 -5.87 3.64
C PRO A 154 -13.42 -7.18 3.18
N TYR A 155 -13.50 -8.22 4.01
CA TYR A 155 -13.25 -9.57 3.54
C TYR A 155 -14.36 -10.02 2.59
N VAL A 156 -14.00 -10.71 1.50
CA VAL A 156 -14.93 -11.37 0.57
C VAL A 156 -14.45 -12.80 0.32
N GLU A 157 -15.39 -13.75 0.23
CA GLU A 157 -15.06 -15.18 0.19
C GLU A 157 -14.37 -15.62 -1.10
N ASN A 158 -14.65 -14.96 -2.22
CA ASN A 158 -14.07 -15.25 -3.53
C ASN A 158 -12.71 -14.56 -3.78
N ALA A 159 -12.14 -13.90 -2.79
CA ALA A 159 -10.77 -13.36 -2.86
C ALA A 159 -9.74 -14.51 -2.89
N ASP A 160 -8.60 -14.29 -3.54
CA ASP A 160 -7.48 -15.23 -3.57
C ASP A 160 -6.55 -15.06 -2.35
N TYR A 161 -6.62 -13.91 -1.67
CA TYR A 161 -5.89 -13.62 -0.46
C TYR A 161 -6.63 -12.59 0.39
N TRP A 162 -6.35 -12.60 1.69
CA TRP A 162 -6.86 -11.64 2.64
C TRP A 162 -5.84 -10.51 2.85
N ASN A 163 -6.20 -9.29 2.47
CA ASN A 163 -5.40 -8.11 2.75
C ASN A 163 -5.93 -7.47 4.04
N ALA A 164 -5.40 -7.95 5.17
CA ALA A 164 -5.94 -7.66 6.50
C ALA A 164 -5.63 -6.24 6.98
N PRO A 165 -6.56 -5.59 7.71
CA PRO A 165 -6.29 -4.32 8.37
C PRO A 165 -5.28 -4.46 9.51
N ASP A 166 -5.20 -5.63 10.13
CA ASP A 166 -4.22 -6.01 11.14
C ASP A 166 -3.07 -6.85 10.52
N PRO A 167 -1.91 -6.92 11.17
CA PRO A 167 -1.56 -6.28 12.43
C PRO A 167 -1.22 -4.80 12.26
N ARG A 168 -1.63 -3.98 13.24
CA ARG A 168 -1.16 -2.60 13.39
C ARG A 168 -0.48 -2.47 14.74
N ILE A 169 0.85 -2.47 14.77
CA ILE A 169 1.63 -2.32 16.00
C ILE A 169 1.44 -0.91 16.56
N GLN A 170 1.33 0.06 15.66
CA GLN A 170 0.90 1.42 15.96
C GLN A 170 -0.11 1.84 14.89
N GLY A 171 -1.36 2.08 15.28
CA GLY A 171 -2.40 2.62 14.42
C GLY A 171 -2.43 4.15 14.47
N TRP A 172 -2.94 4.75 13.43
CA TRP A 172 -3.13 6.20 13.35
C TRP A 172 -4.05 6.68 14.48
N GLY A 173 -3.60 7.70 15.22
CA GLY A 173 -4.37 8.30 16.31
C GLY A 173 -4.43 7.50 17.62
N GLU A 174 -3.79 6.34 17.72
CA GLU A 174 -3.81 5.51 18.92
C GLU A 174 -2.94 6.06 20.06
N GLY A 175 -1.85 6.74 19.73
CA GLY A 175 -0.94 7.34 20.72
C GLY A 175 -0.44 6.30 21.74
N LEU A 176 -0.58 6.60 23.02
CA LEU A 176 -0.14 5.72 24.10
C LEU A 176 -0.93 4.39 24.22
N ARG A 177 -2.05 4.25 23.52
CA ARG A 177 -2.87 3.02 23.53
C ARG A 177 -2.41 2.00 22.50
N SER A 178 -1.52 2.40 21.57
CA SER A 178 -0.97 1.49 20.58
C SER A 178 -0.23 0.32 21.23
N ILE A 179 -0.15 -0.81 20.54
CA ILE A 179 0.52 -2.02 21.05
C ILE A 179 1.96 -1.70 21.46
N ILE A 180 2.67 -0.93 20.64
CA ILE A 180 4.09 -0.59 20.90
C ILE A 180 4.27 0.26 22.18
N ASN A 181 3.28 1.10 22.54
CA ASN A 181 3.36 1.98 23.69
C ASN A 181 2.69 1.41 24.95
N ALA A 182 1.74 0.50 24.78
CA ALA A 182 0.93 -0.04 25.87
C ALA A 182 1.59 -1.19 26.64
N GLN A 183 2.73 -1.70 26.16
CA GLN A 183 3.45 -2.83 26.75
C GLN A 183 4.96 -2.61 26.69
N PRO A 184 5.77 -3.34 27.50
CA PRO A 184 7.23 -3.26 27.41
C PRO A 184 7.73 -3.53 25.99
N PRO A 185 8.86 -2.92 25.57
CA PRO A 185 9.48 -3.15 24.28
C PRO A 185 9.73 -4.65 24.02
N ARG A 186 9.34 -5.12 22.82
CA ARG A 186 9.54 -6.51 22.40
C ARG A 186 9.75 -6.56 20.89
N THR A 187 10.31 -7.66 20.41
CA THR A 187 10.62 -7.87 18.99
C THR A 187 9.66 -8.85 18.32
N ASP A 188 8.78 -9.48 19.09
CA ASP A 188 7.84 -10.49 18.64
C ASP A 188 6.42 -10.15 19.10
N TYR A 189 5.48 -10.26 18.17
CA TYR A 189 4.06 -10.04 18.37
C TYR A 189 3.29 -11.21 17.75
N ASP A 190 2.34 -11.77 18.49
CA ASP A 190 1.50 -12.87 18.00
C ASP A 190 0.26 -12.30 17.29
N PHE A 191 0.22 -12.46 15.99
CA PHE A 191 -0.92 -12.14 15.14
C PHE A 191 -1.54 -13.37 14.47
N ALA A 192 -1.29 -14.57 15.01
CA ALA A 192 -1.82 -15.81 14.43
C ALA A 192 -3.36 -15.79 14.27
N HIS A 193 -4.06 -15.04 15.13
CA HIS A 193 -5.52 -14.90 15.09
C HIS A 193 -6.08 -14.25 13.82
N ILE A 194 -5.27 -13.48 13.07
CA ILE A 194 -5.72 -12.87 11.81
C ILE A 194 -5.53 -13.77 10.59
N ILE A 195 -4.75 -14.84 10.73
CA ILE A 195 -4.42 -15.75 9.61
C ILE A 195 -5.66 -16.53 9.20
N ARG A 196 -5.98 -16.49 7.90
CA ARG A 196 -7.04 -17.32 7.33
C ARG A 196 -6.52 -18.73 7.02
N PRO A 197 -7.26 -19.80 7.36
CA PRO A 197 -6.76 -21.17 7.24
C PRO A 197 -6.54 -21.63 5.78
N ASN A 198 -7.25 -21.04 4.82
CA ASN A 198 -7.29 -21.51 3.44
C ASN A 198 -6.81 -20.50 2.40
N MET A 199 -6.25 -19.37 2.81
CA MET A 199 -5.74 -18.35 1.90
C MET A 199 -4.56 -17.59 2.50
N PRO A 200 -3.68 -17.01 1.68
CA PRO A 200 -2.64 -16.11 2.16
C PRO A 200 -3.23 -14.91 2.89
N THR A 201 -2.62 -14.51 3.99
CA THR A 201 -2.94 -13.28 4.72
C THR A 201 -1.79 -12.30 4.57
N VAL A 202 -2.10 -11.10 4.12
CA VAL A 202 -1.17 -9.98 3.95
C VAL A 202 -1.64 -8.83 4.83
N SER A 203 -0.76 -8.26 5.64
CA SER A 203 -1.06 -7.00 6.32
C SER A 203 -0.97 -5.85 5.31
N HIS A 204 -1.97 -4.98 5.26
CA HIS A 204 -1.93 -3.87 4.31
C HIS A 204 -1.09 -2.68 4.83
N GLU A 205 -1.10 -2.45 6.14
CA GLU A 205 -0.34 -1.38 6.80
C GLU A 205 0.09 -1.83 8.20
N ILE A 206 1.29 -2.40 8.30
CA ILE A 206 1.76 -3.02 9.54
C ILE A 206 2.06 -2.02 10.65
N GLY A 207 2.42 -0.79 10.29
CA GLY A 207 2.69 0.30 11.22
C GLY A 207 2.49 1.66 10.57
N GLN A 208 1.80 2.53 11.28
CA GLN A 208 1.61 3.94 10.93
C GLN A 208 2.43 4.78 11.91
N TRP A 209 3.77 4.68 11.78
CA TRP A 209 4.72 5.29 12.70
C TRP A 209 4.61 6.80 12.69
N CYS A 210 4.19 7.37 13.81
CA CYS A 210 4.12 8.81 14.01
C CYS A 210 5.49 9.31 14.50
N VAL A 211 6.46 9.36 13.60
CA VAL A 211 7.78 9.95 13.92
C VAL A 211 7.70 11.47 13.90
N TYR A 212 8.52 12.10 14.75
CA TYR A 212 8.62 13.56 14.79
C TYR A 212 9.22 14.09 13.47
N PRO A 213 8.71 15.18 12.89
CA PRO A 213 9.21 15.70 11.62
C PRO A 213 10.68 16.10 11.65
N ASN A 214 11.48 15.56 10.73
CA ASN A 214 12.80 16.08 10.46
C ASN A 214 12.71 17.33 9.57
N PHE A 215 12.85 18.52 10.14
CA PHE A 215 12.71 19.77 9.38
C PHE A 215 13.80 19.99 8.32
N LYS A 216 14.92 19.25 8.36
CA LYS A 216 15.94 19.25 7.29
C LYS A 216 15.39 18.69 5.99
N GLU A 217 14.33 17.89 6.04
CA GLU A 217 13.65 17.36 4.86
C GLU A 217 12.98 18.47 4.01
N ILE A 218 12.63 19.61 4.60
CA ILE A 218 12.03 20.76 3.88
C ILE A 218 12.90 21.20 2.70
N GLU A 219 14.21 21.17 2.83
CA GLU A 219 15.16 21.59 1.81
C GLU A 219 15.13 20.70 0.55
N LYS A 220 14.64 19.46 0.66
CA LYS A 220 14.50 18.52 -0.45
C LYS A 220 13.29 18.83 -1.35
N TYR A 221 12.34 19.64 -0.86
CA TYR A 221 11.12 20.00 -1.59
C TYR A 221 11.35 21.18 -2.54
N THR A 222 12.24 20.97 -3.51
CA THR A 222 12.66 22.02 -4.47
C THR A 222 11.73 22.16 -5.67
N GLY A 223 10.81 21.23 -5.85
CA GLY A 223 9.93 21.17 -7.01
C GLY A 223 8.56 21.82 -6.82
N VAL A 224 7.56 21.25 -7.47
CA VAL A 224 6.18 21.78 -7.54
C VAL A 224 5.48 21.74 -6.18
N LEU A 225 5.63 20.64 -5.43
CA LEU A 225 5.06 20.51 -4.09
C LEU A 225 6.02 21.05 -3.05
N LYS A 226 5.45 21.66 -2.01
CA LYS A 226 6.20 22.19 -0.85
C LYS A 226 5.81 21.41 0.41
N ALA A 227 6.75 21.30 1.35
CA ALA A 227 6.54 20.67 2.65
C ALA A 227 5.76 21.60 3.61
N LYS A 228 4.59 22.10 3.20
CA LYS A 228 3.82 23.11 3.92
C LYS A 228 3.43 22.70 5.33
N ASN A 229 3.07 21.44 5.54
CA ASN A 229 2.77 20.89 6.86
C ASN A 229 4.00 20.96 7.79
N PHE A 230 5.22 20.68 7.31
CA PHE A 230 6.46 20.81 8.09
C PHE A 230 6.79 22.27 8.37
N GLU A 231 6.61 23.15 7.38
CA GLU A 231 6.82 24.59 7.55
C GLU A 231 5.89 25.15 8.64
N ILE A 232 4.58 24.85 8.57
CA ILE A 232 3.59 25.30 9.54
C ILE A 232 3.92 24.75 10.94
N PHE A 233 4.26 23.47 11.04
CA PHE A 233 4.59 22.86 12.32
C PHE A 233 5.85 23.48 12.95
N ARG A 234 6.89 23.74 12.15
CA ARG A 234 8.11 24.42 12.60
C ARG A 234 7.81 25.84 13.12
N GLU A 235 6.97 26.60 12.44
CA GLU A 235 6.58 27.93 12.91
C GLU A 235 5.77 27.85 14.21
N THR A 236 4.84 26.89 14.33
CA THR A 236 4.09 26.64 15.56
C THR A 236 5.02 26.35 16.76
N LEU A 237 6.09 25.56 16.54
CA LEU A 237 7.09 25.32 17.61
C LEU A 237 7.82 26.59 18.01
N LYS A 238 8.15 27.50 17.07
CA LYS A 238 8.75 28.80 17.40
C LYS A 238 7.81 29.66 18.23
N ASP A 239 6.55 29.73 17.84
CA ASP A 239 5.52 30.50 18.56
C ASP A 239 5.34 30.01 20.01
N HIS A 240 5.54 28.71 20.24
CA HIS A 240 5.48 28.09 21.57
C HIS A 240 6.84 28.00 22.27
N GLN A 241 7.90 28.60 21.73
CA GLN A 241 9.27 28.59 22.30
C GLN A 241 9.84 27.17 22.47
N MET A 242 9.45 26.25 21.56
CA MET A 242 9.86 24.83 21.58
C MET A 242 10.80 24.46 20.41
N ALA A 243 11.19 25.42 19.58
CA ALA A 243 11.96 25.13 18.35
C ALA A 243 13.32 24.46 18.65
N ASP A 244 13.97 24.83 19.74
CA ASP A 244 15.26 24.27 20.13
C ASP A 244 15.19 22.80 20.60
N LEU A 245 13.99 22.31 20.88
CA LEU A 245 13.73 20.91 21.28
C LEU A 245 13.46 19.99 20.09
N ALA A 246 13.33 20.52 18.88
CA ALA A 246 12.89 19.75 17.71
C ALA A 246 13.81 18.56 17.40
N ASP A 247 15.14 18.74 17.47
CA ASP A 247 16.08 17.64 17.24
C ASP A 247 16.00 16.57 18.34
N ALA A 248 15.81 16.97 19.60
CA ALA A 248 15.64 16.02 20.71
C ALA A 248 14.37 15.18 20.54
N PHE A 249 13.27 15.80 20.12
CA PHE A 249 12.02 15.08 19.83
C PHE A 249 12.15 14.12 18.65
N LEU A 250 12.86 14.51 17.59
CA LEU A 250 13.16 13.65 16.46
C LEU A 250 13.96 12.40 16.86
N TYR A 251 14.97 12.56 17.70
CA TYR A 251 15.79 11.43 18.16
C TYR A 251 15.09 10.54 19.19
N ALA A 252 14.02 11.02 19.82
CA ALA A 252 13.23 10.27 20.78
C ALA A 252 12.03 9.53 20.16
N SER A 253 11.71 9.79 18.90
CA SER A 253 10.60 9.18 18.17
C SER A 253 11.08 8.03 17.29
#